data_49d3618cefe3248fb1c23d09d240e3ab
#
_entry.id   49d3618cefe3248fb1c23d09d240e3ab
#
_cell.length_a   1.000
_cell.length_b   1.000
_cell.length_c   1.000
_cell.angle_alpha   90.00
_cell.angle_beta   90.00
_cell.angle_gamma   90.00
#
_symmetry.space_group_name_H-M   'P 1'
#
loop_
_entity.id
_entity.type
_entity.pdbx_description
1 polymer ?
#
loop_
_entity_poly.entity_id
_entity_poly.type
_entity_poly.pdbx_seq_one_letter_code
_entity_poly.pdbx_strand_id
1 'polypeptide(L)'
;ILALVVAMVVHEFSHGILSRVADVKIKALGLLLFIFPIGAFVEPDEEEMKSMARWERMRLYSAGPGSNMVIAIVFSLLFSWGMVASLEPSNDGVLSASVVVDYGGEEAGLEPWMLITAVNDQEVNNAQDFSDIMNETYAGQTVNVSVLDKGQPDTYQAVLSDKGSYYLKYYPDYYESWMSGKGFMGIAVVNPEVVTDSLSHPGSSGGSMLQYITLPFQKLQPFPDHFTALFEPTGIPGILPE
;
A
#
# COMPACT_ATOMS: atom_id res chain seq x y z
N ILE A 1 3.56 -5.83 -21.45
CA ILE A 1 3.16 -6.49 -22.71
C ILE A 1 2.42 -7.80 -22.41
N LEU A 2 2.99 -8.75 -21.62
CA LEU A 2 2.35 -10.03 -21.32
C LEU A 2 0.94 -9.86 -20.74
N ALA A 3 0.76 -8.98 -19.76
CA ALA A 3 -0.54 -8.71 -19.14
C ALA A 3 -1.60 -8.22 -20.15
N LEU A 4 -1.20 -7.40 -21.12
CA LEU A 4 -2.09 -6.93 -22.19
C LEU A 4 -2.51 -8.08 -23.11
N VAL A 5 -1.57 -8.98 -23.46
CA VAL A 5 -1.88 -10.16 -24.27
C VAL A 5 -2.87 -11.07 -23.55
N VAL A 6 -2.62 -11.35 -22.27
CA VAL A 6 -3.53 -12.16 -21.44
C VAL A 6 -4.91 -11.53 -21.34
N ALA A 7 -4.99 -10.24 -21.04
CA ALA A 7 -6.26 -9.52 -20.94
C ALA A 7 -7.04 -9.56 -22.26
N MET A 8 -6.36 -9.40 -23.40
CA MET A 8 -6.97 -9.43 -24.72
C MET A 8 -7.47 -10.84 -25.08
N VAL A 9 -6.67 -11.87 -24.83
CA VAL A 9 -7.06 -13.27 -25.07
C VAL A 9 -8.31 -13.62 -24.26
N VAL A 10 -8.35 -13.26 -22.99
CA VAL A 10 -9.50 -13.53 -22.11
C VAL A 10 -10.73 -12.73 -22.57
N HIS A 11 -10.55 -11.47 -22.96
CA HIS A 11 -11.60 -10.62 -23.49
C HIS A 11 -12.28 -11.28 -24.71
N GLU A 12 -11.50 -11.63 -25.71
CA GLU A 12 -12.01 -12.27 -26.95
C GLU A 12 -12.60 -13.65 -26.68
N PHE A 13 -11.94 -14.44 -25.84
CA PHE A 13 -12.44 -15.76 -25.48
C PHE A 13 -13.79 -15.69 -24.77
N SER A 14 -14.02 -14.66 -23.96
CA SER A 14 -15.29 -14.41 -23.27
C SER A 14 -16.42 -14.09 -24.27
N HIS A 15 -16.14 -13.31 -25.30
CA HIS A 15 -17.07 -13.09 -26.41
C HIS A 15 -17.42 -14.42 -27.12
N GLY A 16 -16.40 -15.25 -27.39
CA GLY A 16 -16.59 -16.56 -28.00
C GLY A 16 -17.47 -17.50 -27.17
N ILE A 17 -17.18 -17.61 -25.86
CA ILE A 17 -17.97 -18.46 -24.97
C ILE A 17 -19.43 -18.00 -24.90
N LEU A 18 -19.66 -16.69 -24.67
CA LEU A 18 -21.03 -16.18 -24.57
C LEU A 18 -21.78 -16.23 -25.90
N SER A 19 -21.11 -16.09 -27.04
CA SER A 19 -21.71 -16.34 -28.35
C SER A 19 -22.21 -17.78 -28.46
N ARG A 20 -21.41 -18.75 -28.04
CA ARG A 20 -21.80 -20.17 -28.04
C ARG A 20 -22.94 -20.48 -27.07
N VAL A 21 -22.92 -19.87 -25.88
CA VAL A 21 -24.02 -20.00 -24.89
C VAL A 21 -25.33 -19.43 -25.40
N ALA A 22 -25.26 -18.39 -26.25
CA ALA A 22 -26.40 -17.74 -26.87
C ALA A 22 -26.79 -18.36 -28.23
N ASP A 23 -26.24 -19.51 -28.60
CA ASP A 23 -26.42 -20.20 -29.89
C ASP A 23 -26.05 -19.34 -31.12
N VAL A 24 -25.22 -18.31 -30.95
CA VAL A 24 -24.68 -17.50 -32.05
C VAL A 24 -23.47 -18.20 -32.66
N LYS A 25 -23.45 -18.31 -33.98
CA LYS A 25 -22.33 -18.90 -34.70
C LYS A 25 -21.12 -17.99 -34.64
N ILE A 26 -19.94 -18.59 -34.48
CA ILE A 26 -18.65 -17.92 -34.61
C ILE A 26 -18.16 -18.14 -36.03
N LYS A 27 -18.02 -17.06 -36.82
CA LYS A 27 -17.54 -17.07 -38.20
C LYS A 27 -16.04 -17.29 -38.28
N ALA A 28 -15.29 -16.63 -37.38
CA ALA A 28 -13.85 -16.73 -37.31
C ALA A 28 -13.34 -16.55 -35.89
N LEU A 29 -12.24 -17.16 -35.58
CA LEU A 29 -11.45 -16.90 -34.38
C LEU A 29 -9.96 -17.06 -34.72
N GLY A 30 -9.11 -16.29 -34.08
CA GLY A 30 -7.69 -16.36 -34.35
C GLY A 30 -6.83 -15.51 -33.44
N LEU A 31 -5.52 -15.63 -33.67
CA LEU A 31 -4.51 -14.81 -33.02
C LEU A 31 -3.95 -13.80 -34.03
N LEU A 32 -3.79 -12.57 -33.59
CA LEU A 32 -3.08 -11.54 -34.30
C LEU A 32 -1.60 -11.65 -33.97
N LEU A 33 -0.83 -12.01 -34.99
CA LEU A 33 0.62 -12.18 -34.86
C LEU A 33 1.32 -11.07 -35.67
N PHE A 34 2.34 -10.47 -35.08
CA PHE A 34 3.30 -9.63 -35.79
C PHE A 34 4.68 -10.28 -35.72
N ILE A 35 5.55 -9.92 -34.81
CA ILE A 35 6.78 -10.68 -34.46
C ILE A 35 6.48 -11.61 -33.27
N PHE A 36 5.52 -11.23 -32.47
CA PHE A 36 4.98 -11.96 -31.31
C PHE A 36 3.45 -11.82 -31.32
N PRO A 37 2.73 -12.64 -30.54
CA PRO A 37 1.28 -12.50 -30.40
C PRO A 37 0.94 -11.13 -29.83
N ILE A 38 0.19 -10.32 -30.59
CA ILE A 38 -0.23 -8.99 -30.20
C ILE A 38 -1.71 -8.93 -29.84
N GLY A 39 -2.47 -9.98 -30.15
CA GLY A 39 -3.88 -10.02 -29.84
C GLY A 39 -4.58 -11.32 -30.24
N ALA A 40 -5.86 -11.38 -29.90
CA ALA A 40 -6.78 -12.40 -30.35
C ALA A 40 -7.99 -11.70 -30.96
N PHE A 41 -8.81 -12.41 -31.70
CA PHE A 41 -10.11 -11.96 -32.15
C PHE A 41 -11.10 -13.11 -32.25
N VAL A 42 -12.37 -12.78 -32.00
CA VAL A 42 -13.52 -13.66 -32.21
C VAL A 42 -14.55 -12.89 -33.01
N GLU A 43 -15.05 -13.47 -34.10
CA GLU A 43 -16.04 -12.86 -34.97
C GLU A 43 -17.36 -13.63 -34.88
N PRO A 44 -18.33 -13.21 -34.04
CA PRO A 44 -19.67 -13.76 -34.02
C PRO A 44 -20.46 -13.38 -35.28
N ASP A 45 -21.50 -14.13 -35.64
CA ASP A 45 -22.38 -13.79 -36.72
C ASP A 45 -23.22 -12.56 -36.39
N GLU A 46 -22.98 -11.45 -37.08
CA GLU A 46 -23.66 -10.18 -36.81
C GLU A 46 -25.16 -10.22 -37.11
N GLU A 47 -25.63 -11.02 -38.08
CA GLU A 47 -27.03 -11.10 -38.42
C GLU A 47 -27.79 -11.87 -37.35
N GLU A 48 -27.24 -12.98 -36.90
CA GLU A 48 -27.75 -13.73 -35.73
C GLU A 48 -27.81 -12.84 -34.49
N MET A 49 -26.74 -12.07 -34.23
CA MET A 49 -26.69 -11.12 -33.12
C MET A 49 -27.76 -10.03 -33.22
N LYS A 50 -28.04 -9.49 -34.41
CA LYS A 50 -29.09 -8.46 -34.61
C LYS A 50 -30.49 -8.99 -34.34
N SER A 51 -30.72 -10.27 -34.59
CA SER A 51 -31.97 -10.94 -34.34
C SER A 51 -32.26 -11.28 -32.87
N MET A 52 -31.23 -11.25 -32.01
CA MET A 52 -31.33 -11.56 -30.59
C MET A 52 -32.14 -10.54 -29.80
N ALA A 53 -32.71 -11.00 -28.67
CA ALA A 53 -33.32 -10.11 -27.70
C ALA A 53 -32.30 -9.08 -27.19
N ARG A 54 -32.77 -7.88 -26.89
CA ARG A 54 -31.94 -6.73 -26.50
C ARG A 54 -31.04 -7.06 -25.32
N TRP A 55 -31.54 -7.80 -24.34
CA TRP A 55 -30.82 -8.18 -23.14
C TRP A 55 -29.68 -9.19 -23.42
N GLU A 56 -29.93 -10.17 -24.23
CA GLU A 56 -28.92 -11.17 -24.65
C GLU A 56 -27.77 -10.53 -25.41
N ARG A 57 -28.10 -9.62 -26.33
CA ARG A 57 -27.14 -8.84 -27.08
C ARG A 57 -26.26 -7.94 -26.18
N MET A 58 -26.87 -7.31 -25.15
CA MET A 58 -26.12 -6.52 -24.17
C MET A 58 -25.13 -7.40 -23.37
N ARG A 59 -25.56 -8.59 -22.95
CA ARG A 59 -24.70 -9.56 -22.27
C ARG A 59 -23.50 -9.95 -23.14
N LEU A 60 -23.72 -10.17 -24.43
CA LEU A 60 -22.68 -10.53 -25.36
C LEU A 60 -21.67 -9.37 -25.55
N TYR A 61 -22.13 -8.15 -25.71
CA TYR A 61 -21.23 -6.98 -25.81
C TYR A 61 -20.44 -6.70 -24.53
N SER A 62 -21.02 -6.99 -23.39
CA SER A 62 -20.34 -6.78 -22.10
C SER A 62 -19.41 -7.94 -21.69
N ALA A 63 -19.37 -9.05 -22.45
CA ALA A 63 -18.58 -10.23 -22.14
C ALA A 63 -17.09 -9.95 -21.97
N GLY A 64 -16.49 -9.29 -22.94
CA GLY A 64 -15.08 -8.93 -22.93
C GLY A 64 -14.70 -7.95 -21.82
N PRO A 65 -15.31 -6.76 -21.76
CA PRO A 65 -15.05 -5.82 -20.66
C PRO A 65 -15.33 -6.42 -19.28
N GLY A 66 -16.40 -7.20 -19.14
CA GLY A 66 -16.78 -7.84 -17.90
C GLY A 66 -15.74 -8.87 -17.42
N SER A 67 -15.22 -9.69 -18.32
CA SER A 67 -14.16 -10.65 -17.99
C SER A 67 -12.87 -9.97 -17.57
N ASN A 68 -12.48 -8.89 -18.23
CA ASN A 68 -11.31 -8.12 -17.84
C ASN A 68 -11.47 -7.50 -16.45
N MET A 69 -12.67 -7.03 -16.10
CA MET A 69 -12.97 -6.51 -14.78
C MET A 69 -12.86 -7.62 -13.71
N VAL A 70 -13.40 -8.82 -13.98
CA VAL A 70 -13.26 -9.97 -13.07
C VAL A 70 -11.80 -10.35 -12.85
N ILE A 71 -11.01 -10.44 -13.93
CA ILE A 71 -9.58 -10.72 -13.83
C ILE A 71 -8.85 -9.64 -13.03
N ALA A 72 -9.13 -8.37 -13.29
CA ALA A 72 -8.52 -7.27 -12.53
C ALA A 72 -8.81 -7.40 -11.03
N ILE A 73 -10.04 -7.74 -10.65
CA ILE A 73 -10.42 -7.98 -9.24
C ILE A 73 -9.64 -9.17 -8.67
N VAL A 74 -9.58 -10.30 -9.39
CA VAL A 74 -8.86 -11.50 -8.94
C VAL A 74 -7.38 -11.22 -8.73
N PHE A 75 -6.72 -10.57 -9.71
CA PHE A 75 -5.31 -10.22 -9.56
C PHE A 75 -5.05 -9.16 -8.48
N SER A 76 -5.97 -8.21 -8.29
CA SER A 76 -5.89 -7.26 -7.17
C SER A 76 -5.94 -7.95 -5.82
N LEU A 77 -6.85 -8.92 -5.65
CA LEU A 77 -6.95 -9.70 -4.42
C LEU A 77 -5.70 -10.57 -4.21
N LEU A 78 -5.21 -11.23 -5.26
CA LEU A 78 -3.98 -12.02 -5.18
C LEU A 78 -2.77 -11.17 -4.83
N PHE A 79 -2.65 -9.96 -5.41
CA PHE A 79 -1.60 -9.01 -5.08
C PHE A 79 -1.71 -8.56 -3.62
N SER A 80 -2.87 -8.09 -3.21
CA SER A 80 -3.07 -7.54 -1.85
C SER A 80 -2.91 -8.62 -0.78
N TRP A 81 -3.45 -9.80 -1.01
CA TRP A 81 -3.42 -10.88 -0.02
C TRP A 81 -2.12 -11.70 -0.07
N GLY A 82 -1.58 -11.96 -1.25
CA GLY A 82 -0.39 -12.79 -1.40
C GLY A 82 0.92 -12.00 -1.22
N MET A 83 1.11 -10.90 -1.97
CA MET A 83 2.36 -10.16 -1.94
C MET A 83 2.49 -9.23 -0.73
N VAL A 84 1.43 -8.49 -0.41
CA VAL A 84 1.50 -7.53 0.71
C VAL A 84 1.57 -8.26 2.05
N ALA A 85 0.86 -9.39 2.20
CA ALA A 85 0.91 -10.21 3.42
C ALA A 85 2.26 -10.92 3.64
N SER A 86 3.15 -10.93 2.65
CA SER A 86 4.49 -11.50 2.76
C SER A 86 5.58 -10.46 3.04
N LEU A 87 5.21 -9.21 3.31
CA LEU A 87 6.17 -8.17 3.68
C LEU A 87 6.37 -8.18 5.20
N GLU A 88 7.62 -8.28 5.61
CA GLU A 88 8.03 -8.09 7.01
C GLU A 88 9.00 -6.93 7.11
N PRO A 89 9.02 -6.20 8.25
CA PRO A 89 10.03 -5.18 8.49
C PRO A 89 11.43 -5.81 8.51
N SER A 90 12.36 -5.22 7.80
CA SER A 90 13.76 -5.70 7.75
C SER A 90 14.60 -5.23 8.93
N ASN A 91 14.10 -4.28 9.72
CA ASN A 91 14.81 -3.72 10.87
C ASN A 91 13.84 -3.36 11.98
N ASP A 92 14.29 -3.50 13.23
CA ASP A 92 13.60 -3.01 14.40
C ASP A 92 13.62 -1.48 14.44
N GLY A 93 12.59 -0.88 15.03
CA GLY A 93 12.48 0.56 15.13
C GLY A 93 11.02 1.05 15.05
N VAL A 94 10.87 2.35 14.91
CA VAL A 94 9.55 2.98 14.70
C VAL A 94 9.56 3.89 13.48
N LEU A 95 8.49 3.83 12.72
CA LEU A 95 8.29 4.72 11.57
C LEU A 95 7.77 6.08 12.05
N SER A 96 8.34 7.16 11.55
CA SER A 96 7.76 8.51 11.68
C SER A 96 6.51 8.62 10.81
N ALA A 97 5.33 8.37 11.37
CA ALA A 97 4.07 8.41 10.61
C ALA A 97 3.69 9.84 10.17
N SER A 98 4.03 10.83 10.98
CA SER A 98 3.88 12.25 10.63
C SER A 98 4.87 13.11 11.40
N VAL A 99 5.24 14.23 10.81
CA VAL A 99 6.11 15.25 11.39
C VAL A 99 5.34 16.55 11.48
N VAL A 100 5.34 17.17 12.65
CA VAL A 100 4.61 18.44 12.92
C VAL A 100 5.51 19.59 12.54
N VAL A 101 4.99 20.50 11.73
CA VAL A 101 5.70 21.71 11.28
C VAL A 101 6.01 22.63 12.46
N ASP A 102 7.16 23.30 12.42
CA ASP A 102 7.67 24.22 13.45
C ASP A 102 8.02 23.51 14.79
N TYR A 103 8.38 22.21 14.74
CA TYR A 103 8.85 21.45 15.89
C TYR A 103 10.20 20.77 15.61
N GLY A 104 10.89 20.37 16.67
CA GLY A 104 12.27 19.93 16.62
C GLY A 104 12.56 18.77 15.66
N GLY A 105 11.60 17.92 15.38
CA GLY A 105 11.76 16.84 14.39
C GLY A 105 11.83 17.39 12.97
N GLU A 106 10.92 18.28 12.60
CA GLU A 106 10.92 18.92 11.27
C GLU A 106 12.12 19.86 11.10
N GLU A 107 12.43 20.67 12.12
CA GLU A 107 13.59 21.57 12.11
C GLU A 107 14.92 20.80 11.99
N ALA A 108 14.99 19.58 12.52
CA ALA A 108 16.13 18.70 12.38
C ALA A 108 16.25 18.06 10.98
N GLY A 109 15.17 18.09 10.18
CA GLY A 109 15.10 17.46 8.86
C GLY A 109 14.54 16.04 8.86
N LEU A 110 13.87 15.62 9.94
CA LEU A 110 13.15 14.34 9.93
C LEU A 110 11.93 14.42 9.01
N GLU A 111 11.77 13.42 8.18
CA GLU A 111 10.68 13.30 7.23
C GLU A 111 9.73 12.14 7.61
N PRO A 112 8.46 12.19 7.18
CA PRO A 112 7.57 11.04 7.32
C PRO A 112 8.15 9.78 6.67
N TRP A 113 7.94 8.64 7.32
CA TRP A 113 8.37 7.30 6.91
C TRP A 113 9.86 6.99 7.07
N MET A 114 10.65 7.83 7.70
CA MET A 114 11.97 7.43 8.20
C MET A 114 11.82 6.43 9.35
N LEU A 115 12.65 5.40 9.41
CA LEU A 115 12.69 4.45 10.51
C LEU A 115 13.66 4.94 11.58
N ILE A 116 13.16 5.25 12.74
CA ILE A 116 13.94 5.65 13.91
C ILE A 116 14.39 4.38 14.64
N THR A 117 15.70 4.21 14.79
CA THR A 117 16.31 3.03 15.39
C THR A 117 16.96 3.30 16.75
N ALA A 118 17.28 4.56 17.07
CA ALA A 118 17.79 4.95 18.38
C ALA A 118 17.56 6.44 18.66
N VAL A 119 17.50 6.79 19.95
CA VAL A 119 17.51 8.18 20.44
C VAL A 119 18.57 8.28 21.55
N ASN A 120 19.54 9.20 21.39
CA ASN A 120 20.69 9.33 22.28
C ASN A 120 21.42 8.00 22.57
N ASP A 121 21.69 7.23 21.53
CA ASP A 121 22.32 5.90 21.57
C ASP A 121 21.52 4.82 22.34
N GLN A 122 20.28 5.12 22.76
CA GLN A 122 19.35 4.13 23.29
C GLN A 122 18.53 3.53 22.16
N GLU A 123 18.57 2.22 22.02
CA GLU A 123 17.88 1.49 20.96
C GLU A 123 16.36 1.65 21.08
N VAL A 124 15.69 1.83 19.96
CA VAL A 124 14.26 1.91 19.81
C VAL A 124 13.82 0.72 18.96
N ASN A 125 13.14 -0.26 19.56
CA ASN A 125 12.65 -1.43 18.85
C ASN A 125 11.15 -1.31 18.51
N ASN A 126 10.42 -0.50 19.27
CA ASN A 126 8.97 -0.32 19.12
C ASN A 126 8.53 1.07 19.64
N ALA A 127 7.26 1.40 19.45
CA ALA A 127 6.70 2.68 19.85
C ALA A 127 6.70 2.89 21.39
N GLN A 128 6.68 1.82 22.17
CA GLN A 128 6.76 1.92 23.63
C GLN A 128 8.16 2.35 24.06
N ASP A 129 9.22 1.73 23.52
CA ASP A 129 10.62 2.10 23.79
C ASP A 129 10.87 3.58 23.45
N PHE A 130 10.38 4.01 22.28
CA PHE A 130 10.46 5.41 21.86
C PHE A 130 9.76 6.35 22.86
N SER A 131 8.55 5.98 23.30
CA SER A 131 7.79 6.75 24.29
C SER A 131 8.51 6.84 25.62
N ASP A 132 9.06 5.73 26.09
CA ASP A 132 9.75 5.65 27.39
C ASP A 132 11.01 6.53 27.37
N ILE A 133 11.83 6.43 26.33
CA ILE A 133 13.01 7.29 26.14
C ILE A 133 12.60 8.77 26.10
N MET A 134 11.58 9.11 25.31
CA MET A 134 11.10 10.51 25.20
C MET A 134 10.54 11.04 26.52
N ASN A 135 9.94 10.21 27.35
CA ASN A 135 9.43 10.63 28.66
C ASN A 135 10.54 10.95 29.67
N GLU A 136 11.77 10.49 29.44
CA GLU A 136 12.94 10.86 30.24
C GLU A 136 13.56 12.20 29.80
N THR A 137 13.18 12.72 28.64
CA THR A 137 13.69 13.98 28.08
C THR A 137 12.95 15.20 28.62
N TYR A 138 13.53 16.39 28.42
CA TYR A 138 12.94 17.68 28.82
C TYR A 138 12.96 18.69 27.67
N ALA A 139 12.08 19.69 27.79
CA ALA A 139 12.00 20.78 26.82
C ALA A 139 13.32 21.56 26.70
N GLY A 140 13.74 21.87 25.48
CA GLY A 140 15.01 22.52 25.17
C GLY A 140 16.22 21.57 25.12
N GLN A 141 16.06 20.29 25.42
CA GLN A 141 17.12 19.32 25.27
C GLN A 141 17.37 19.03 23.79
N THR A 142 18.64 18.92 23.39
CA THR A 142 19.03 18.40 22.08
C THR A 142 19.21 16.90 22.20
N VAL A 143 18.61 16.14 21.29
CA VAL A 143 18.75 14.69 21.20
C VAL A 143 19.30 14.29 19.83
N ASN A 144 20.11 13.24 19.80
CA ASN A 144 20.54 12.59 18.57
C ASN A 144 19.52 11.52 18.19
N VAL A 145 19.01 11.56 16.97
CA VAL A 145 18.04 10.61 16.45
C VAL A 145 18.70 9.83 15.33
N SER A 146 18.96 8.55 15.56
CA SER A 146 19.48 7.65 14.54
C SER A 146 18.33 7.08 13.73
N VAL A 147 18.42 7.16 12.43
CA VAL A 147 17.37 6.72 11.50
C VAL A 147 17.96 5.86 10.38
N LEU A 148 17.10 5.07 9.74
CA LEU A 148 17.35 4.55 8.41
C LEU A 148 16.52 5.38 7.43
N ASP A 149 17.21 6.15 6.58
CA ASP A 149 16.65 6.87 5.45
C ASP A 149 16.95 6.08 4.17
N LYS A 150 15.93 5.58 3.50
CA LYS A 150 16.08 4.75 2.27
C LYS A 150 17.04 3.56 2.48
N GLY A 151 17.01 2.95 3.67
CA GLY A 151 17.91 1.86 4.03
C GLY A 151 19.35 2.28 4.35
N GLN A 152 19.66 3.57 4.36
CA GLN A 152 20.98 4.09 4.76
C GLN A 152 20.90 4.70 6.17
N PRO A 153 21.87 4.37 7.05
CA PRO A 153 21.91 4.97 8.38
C PRO A 153 22.28 6.45 8.30
N ASP A 154 21.54 7.28 9.02
CA ASP A 154 21.81 8.70 9.20
C ASP A 154 21.49 9.11 10.63
N THR A 155 21.95 10.30 11.05
CA THR A 155 21.72 10.83 12.41
C THR A 155 21.38 12.30 12.35
N TYR A 156 20.24 12.65 12.96
CA TYR A 156 19.70 14.00 13.05
C TYR A 156 19.77 14.53 14.48
N GLN A 157 19.99 15.83 14.63
CA GLN A 157 19.97 16.50 15.94
C GLN A 157 18.70 17.31 16.07
N ALA A 158 17.81 16.88 16.96
CA ALA A 158 16.54 17.56 17.22
C ALA A 158 16.56 18.29 18.57
N VAL A 159 16.13 19.56 18.55
CA VAL A 159 15.89 20.33 19.78
C VAL A 159 14.44 20.12 20.20
N LEU A 160 14.24 19.59 21.41
CA LEU A 160 12.89 19.22 21.86
C LEU A 160 12.11 20.44 22.34
N SER A 161 10.88 20.57 21.89
CA SER A 161 9.89 21.54 22.36
C SER A 161 9.23 21.06 23.65
N ASP A 162 8.39 21.91 24.28
CA ASP A 162 7.60 21.53 25.45
C ASP A 162 6.34 20.78 25.05
N LYS A 163 6.22 19.52 25.52
CA LYS A 163 5.07 18.64 25.26
C LYS A 163 3.76 19.23 25.78
N GLY A 164 3.81 19.81 26.99
CA GLY A 164 2.64 20.42 27.62
C GLY A 164 2.12 21.62 26.82
N SER A 165 3.02 22.47 26.33
CA SER A 165 2.64 23.60 25.47
C SER A 165 1.98 23.18 24.17
N TYR A 166 2.46 22.08 23.56
CA TYR A 166 1.83 21.50 22.37
C TYR A 166 0.41 21.04 22.63
N TYR A 167 0.21 20.23 23.67
CA TYR A 167 -1.11 19.70 24.02
C TYR A 167 -2.07 20.80 24.44
N LEU A 168 -1.66 21.78 25.24
CA LEU A 168 -2.48 22.94 25.60
C LEU A 168 -2.96 23.73 24.39
N LYS A 169 -2.11 23.85 23.36
CA LYS A 169 -2.42 24.61 22.15
C LYS A 169 -3.37 23.88 21.20
N TYR A 170 -3.15 22.60 20.97
CA TYR A 170 -3.83 21.85 19.91
C TYR A 170 -4.83 20.83 20.42
N TYR A 171 -4.63 20.30 21.63
CA TYR A 171 -5.42 19.22 22.22
C TYR A 171 -5.67 19.45 23.71
N PRO A 172 -6.32 20.55 24.12
CA PRO A 172 -6.45 20.94 25.54
C PRO A 172 -7.15 19.90 26.39
N ASP A 173 -8.10 19.13 25.80
CA ASP A 173 -8.82 18.06 26.50
C ASP A 173 -7.94 16.84 26.84
N TYR A 174 -6.77 16.70 26.20
CA TYR A 174 -5.80 15.63 26.44
C TYR A 174 -4.57 16.10 27.21
N TYR A 175 -4.55 17.38 27.64
CA TYR A 175 -3.44 17.88 28.44
C TYR A 175 -3.46 17.34 29.85
N GLU A 176 -2.30 16.85 30.30
CA GLU A 176 -2.06 16.45 31.69
C GLU A 176 -0.83 17.20 32.23
N SER A 177 -0.88 17.56 33.52
CA SER A 177 0.15 18.42 34.15
C SER A 177 1.57 17.85 34.08
N TRP A 178 1.72 16.53 34.05
CA TRP A 178 3.02 15.86 33.92
C TRP A 178 3.71 16.09 32.55
N MET A 179 2.96 16.52 31.54
CA MET A 179 3.50 16.81 30.21
C MET A 179 4.29 18.12 30.18
N SER A 180 4.06 19.01 31.14
CA SER A 180 4.75 20.31 31.21
C SER A 180 6.24 20.11 31.49
N GLY A 181 7.09 20.73 30.68
CA GLY A 181 8.54 20.62 30.76
C GLY A 181 9.12 19.33 30.17
N LYS A 182 8.29 18.38 29.71
CA LYS A 182 8.74 17.20 28.99
C LYS A 182 9.11 17.51 27.55
N GLY A 183 10.11 16.80 27.04
CA GLY A 183 10.54 16.91 25.68
C GLY A 183 9.49 16.42 24.67
N PHE A 184 9.34 17.17 23.58
CA PHE A 184 8.46 16.82 22.48
C PHE A 184 9.15 17.09 21.15
N MET A 185 9.33 16.03 20.37
CA MET A 185 10.01 16.11 19.07
C MET A 185 9.08 16.60 17.95
N GLY A 186 7.77 16.50 18.13
CA GLY A 186 6.79 16.85 17.09
C GLY A 186 6.61 15.77 16.03
N ILE A 187 6.81 14.50 16.39
CA ILE A 187 6.57 13.36 15.49
C ILE A 187 5.57 12.39 16.10
N ALA A 188 4.73 11.82 15.24
CA ALA A 188 3.94 10.64 15.58
C ALA A 188 4.65 9.40 15.07
N VAL A 189 4.77 8.38 15.91
CA VAL A 189 5.44 7.12 15.55
C VAL A 189 4.46 5.96 15.47
N VAL A 190 4.78 4.97 14.66
CA VAL A 190 4.02 3.73 14.51
C VAL A 190 4.99 2.56 14.34
N ASN A 191 4.63 1.41 14.90
CA ASN A 191 5.40 0.19 14.64
C ASN A 191 5.26 -0.24 13.19
N PRO A 192 6.33 -0.65 12.53
CA PRO A 192 6.29 -1.12 11.13
C PRO A 192 5.29 -2.25 10.90
N GLU A 193 5.14 -3.17 11.85
CA GLU A 193 4.21 -4.30 11.77
C GLU A 193 2.74 -3.84 11.67
N VAL A 194 2.37 -2.74 12.31
CA VAL A 194 1.01 -2.18 12.22
C VAL A 194 0.71 -1.72 10.80
N VAL A 195 1.72 -1.23 10.09
CA VAL A 195 1.57 -0.80 8.70
C VAL A 195 1.40 -2.01 7.79
N THR A 196 2.24 -3.03 7.92
CA THR A 196 2.12 -4.27 7.12
C THR A 196 0.84 -5.01 7.44
N ASP A 197 0.43 -5.10 8.71
CA ASP A 197 -0.84 -5.73 9.09
C ASP A 197 -2.06 -4.98 8.54
N SER A 198 -2.05 -3.65 8.59
CA SER A 198 -3.15 -2.85 8.03
C SER A 198 -3.24 -2.94 6.50
N LEU A 199 -2.12 -3.16 5.80
CA LEU A 199 -2.08 -3.39 4.35
C LEU A 199 -2.50 -4.81 3.99
N SER A 200 -2.10 -5.81 4.78
CA SER A 200 -2.42 -7.23 4.55
C SER A 200 -3.84 -7.59 5.02
N HIS A 201 -4.35 -6.92 6.05
CA HIS A 201 -5.67 -7.17 6.65
C HIS A 201 -6.52 -5.88 6.76
N PRO A 202 -6.87 -5.20 5.66
CA PRO A 202 -7.60 -3.93 5.71
C PRO A 202 -8.96 -4.00 6.42
N GLY A 203 -9.49 -5.20 6.68
CA GLY A 203 -10.71 -5.40 7.47
C GLY A 203 -10.50 -5.33 8.98
N SER A 204 -9.29 -5.61 9.48
CA SER A 204 -8.97 -5.61 10.93
C SER A 204 -8.86 -4.20 11.50
N SER A 205 -8.46 -3.23 10.69
CA SER A 205 -8.31 -1.82 11.07
C SER A 205 -9.50 -0.93 10.65
N GLY A 206 -10.69 -1.53 10.40
CA GLY A 206 -11.88 -0.80 9.95
C GLY A 206 -11.90 -0.50 8.44
N GLY A 207 -10.96 -1.04 7.70
CA GLY A 207 -10.92 -0.97 6.25
C GLY A 207 -11.98 -1.87 5.58
N SER A 208 -12.45 -1.47 4.41
CA SER A 208 -13.42 -2.24 3.65
C SER A 208 -12.74 -3.18 2.67
N MET A 209 -13.43 -4.28 2.29
CA MET A 209 -13.00 -5.18 1.22
C MET A 209 -12.67 -4.42 -0.10
N LEU A 210 -13.25 -3.23 -0.29
CA LEU A 210 -12.96 -2.35 -1.40
C LEU A 210 -11.49 -1.88 -1.42
N GLN A 211 -10.85 -1.75 -0.26
CA GLN A 211 -9.44 -1.36 -0.18
C GLN A 211 -8.52 -2.42 -0.79
N TYR A 212 -8.80 -3.72 -0.59
CA TYR A 212 -8.02 -4.79 -1.23
C TYR A 212 -8.08 -4.71 -2.76
N ILE A 213 -9.27 -4.42 -3.29
CA ILE A 213 -9.48 -4.34 -4.74
C ILE A 213 -8.82 -3.08 -5.30
N THR A 214 -8.84 -1.99 -4.55
CA THR A 214 -8.35 -0.69 -5.02
C THR A 214 -6.87 -0.47 -4.71
N LEU A 215 -6.26 -1.23 -3.79
CA LEU A 215 -4.87 -1.07 -3.37
C LEU A 215 -3.87 -0.98 -4.54
N PRO A 216 -3.92 -1.83 -5.59
CA PRO A 216 -3.00 -1.72 -6.72
C PRO A 216 -3.24 -0.50 -7.63
N PHE A 217 -4.41 0.16 -7.52
CA PHE A 217 -4.81 1.31 -8.32
C PHE A 217 -4.79 2.61 -7.51
N GLN A 218 -4.79 2.52 -6.20
CA GLN A 218 -4.43 3.67 -5.41
C GLN A 218 -3.01 4.00 -5.89
N LYS A 219 -2.83 5.24 -6.39
CA LYS A 219 -1.51 5.83 -6.21
C LYS A 219 -1.26 5.62 -4.72
N LEU A 220 -0.51 4.61 -4.39
CA LEU A 220 0.25 4.59 -3.17
C LEU A 220 1.01 5.89 -3.27
N GLN A 221 0.40 6.96 -2.75
CA GLN A 221 1.01 8.28 -2.59
C GLN A 221 2.30 7.91 -2.00
N PRO A 222 3.32 8.23 -2.67
CA PRO A 222 4.41 7.34 -2.76
C PRO A 222 4.64 6.88 -1.35
N PHE A 223 4.53 5.56 -1.12
CA PHE A 223 5.39 5.09 -0.04
C PHE A 223 6.72 5.64 -0.48
N PRO A 224 7.25 6.65 0.18
CA PRO A 224 8.44 7.29 -0.31
C PRO A 224 9.47 6.18 -0.48
N ASP A 225 10.46 6.39 -1.30
CA ASP A 225 11.54 5.41 -1.50
C ASP A 225 12.07 4.84 -0.17
N HIS A 226 11.90 5.58 0.93
CA HIS A 226 12.14 5.18 2.32
C HIS A 226 11.36 3.93 2.73
N PHE A 227 10.07 3.84 2.38
CA PHE A 227 9.21 2.73 2.81
C PHE A 227 9.58 1.42 2.10
N THR A 228 9.85 1.48 0.80
CA THR A 228 10.20 0.28 0.03
C THR A 228 11.56 -0.31 0.42
N ALA A 229 12.47 0.50 0.98
CA ALA A 229 13.76 0.04 1.46
C ALA A 229 13.69 -0.60 2.87
N LEU A 230 12.56 -0.49 3.56
CA LEU A 230 12.40 -0.96 4.94
C LEU A 230 11.72 -2.35 5.04
N PHE A 231 11.19 -2.86 3.93
CA PHE A 231 10.47 -4.13 3.91
C PHE A 231 11.09 -5.11 2.93
N GLU A 232 11.38 -6.29 3.42
CA GLU A 232 11.86 -7.41 2.60
C GLU A 232 10.71 -8.40 2.34
N PRO A 233 10.61 -8.96 1.13
CA PRO A 233 9.65 -10.02 0.88
C PRO A 233 10.12 -11.31 1.54
N THR A 234 9.35 -11.82 2.50
CA THR A 234 9.63 -13.09 3.21
C THR A 234 9.39 -14.34 2.38
N GLY A 235 9.09 -14.17 1.09
CA GLY A 235 8.66 -15.26 0.23
C GLY A 235 7.17 -15.60 0.42
N ILE A 236 6.58 -16.19 -0.59
CA ILE A 236 5.21 -16.71 -0.47
C ILE A 236 5.32 -18.07 0.21
N PRO A 237 4.75 -18.27 1.42
CA PRO A 237 4.87 -19.54 2.12
C PRO A 237 4.49 -20.71 1.22
N GLY A 238 5.43 -21.62 0.97
CA GLY A 238 5.24 -22.84 0.17
C GLY A 238 5.41 -22.71 -1.35
N ILE A 239 5.85 -21.55 -1.89
CA ILE A 239 6.04 -21.36 -3.34
C ILE A 239 7.47 -20.98 -3.72
N LEU A 240 8.19 -20.26 -2.86
CA LEU A 240 9.60 -19.92 -3.07
C LEU A 240 10.46 -20.43 -1.91
N PRO A 241 11.68 -20.94 -2.18
CA PRO A 241 12.60 -21.32 -1.10
C PRO A 241 13.06 -20.08 -0.33
N GLU A 242 13.28 -20.29 0.97
CA GLU A 242 13.92 -19.34 1.88
C GLU A 242 15.30 -18.91 1.37
#